data_43dda6f16a65203a8ad7c1dfb2b10aff
#
_entry.id   43dda6f16a65203a8ad7c1dfb2b10aff
#
_cell.length_a   1.000
_cell.length_b   1.000
_cell.length_c   1.000
_cell.angle_alpha   90.00
_cell.angle_beta   90.00
_cell.angle_gamma   90.00
#
_symmetry.space_group_name_H-M   'P 1'
#
loop_
_entity.id
_entity.type
_entity.pdbx_description
1 polymer ?
#
loop_
_entity_poly.entity_id
_entity_poly.type
_entity_poly.pdbx_seq_one_letter_code
_entity_poly.pdbx_strand_id
1 'polypeptide(L)'
;MKKIITIIALIAFTATATAQVKFGARLGGGLGSVSKDIHADRYEGQGTGEHSNFSTLYGGFTMEVPASEKWLLDIELNYIFLGVVGEGSTILHNVNVPLAIKYDISGFRPKVGLYASYIPAVTSYENEQHSLTKNDLKKFDYGATFGLEYNFTEKFYIEANFNLGLANLLTKDPRHSSDYLRTRSILVGVGYRFN
;
A
#
# COMPACT_ATOMS: atom_id res chain seq x y z
N MET A 1 -19.87 9.74 8.37
CA MET A 1 -19.49 8.85 7.26
C MET A 1 -20.29 9.11 5.98
N LYS A 2 -21.65 9.06 5.98
CA LYS A 2 -22.47 9.30 4.78
C LYS A 2 -22.16 10.65 4.08
N LYS A 3 -21.99 11.76 4.81
CA LYS A 3 -21.68 13.09 4.27
C LYS A 3 -20.33 13.15 3.53
N ILE A 4 -19.30 12.43 4.02
CA ILE A 4 -17.97 12.39 3.38
C ILE A 4 -18.05 11.61 2.06
N ILE A 5 -18.76 10.49 2.05
CA ILE A 5 -18.98 9.69 0.84
C ILE A 5 -19.76 10.50 -0.21
N THR A 6 -20.77 11.27 0.22
CA THR A 6 -21.53 12.14 -0.67
C THR A 6 -20.67 13.26 -1.27
N ILE A 7 -19.78 13.87 -0.47
CA ILE A 7 -18.86 14.91 -0.95
C ILE A 7 -17.85 14.32 -1.95
N ILE A 8 -17.27 13.16 -1.66
CA ILE A 8 -16.35 12.48 -2.59
C ILE A 8 -17.07 12.10 -3.88
N ALA A 9 -18.30 11.57 -3.81
CA ALA A 9 -19.11 11.25 -4.98
C ALA A 9 -19.48 12.50 -5.78
N LEU A 10 -19.79 13.62 -5.12
CA LEU A 10 -20.11 14.88 -5.79
C LEU A 10 -18.89 15.48 -6.49
N ILE A 11 -17.71 15.45 -5.86
CA ILE A 11 -16.44 15.89 -6.47
C ILE A 11 -16.09 15.00 -7.67
N ALA A 12 -16.25 13.68 -7.55
CA ALA A 12 -16.03 12.76 -8.67
C ALA A 12 -17.01 13.03 -9.82
N PHE A 13 -18.28 13.35 -9.53
CA PHE A 13 -19.30 13.60 -10.54
C PHE A 13 -19.11 14.95 -11.26
N THR A 14 -18.65 15.98 -10.56
CA THR A 14 -18.36 17.29 -11.19
C THR A 14 -17.08 17.26 -12.03
N ALA A 15 -16.08 16.45 -11.64
CA ALA A 15 -14.85 16.28 -12.42
C ALA A 15 -15.07 15.56 -13.76
N THR A 16 -16.09 14.70 -13.87
CA THR A 16 -16.40 13.97 -15.11
C THR A 16 -17.00 14.83 -16.21
N ALA A 17 -17.50 16.02 -15.90
CA ALA A 17 -18.18 16.89 -16.88
C ALA A 17 -17.20 17.60 -17.85
N THR A 18 -15.91 17.74 -17.50
CA THR A 18 -14.92 18.43 -18.34
C THR A 18 -13.57 17.75 -18.42
N ALA A 19 -13.27 16.79 -17.54
CA ALA A 19 -12.00 16.08 -17.49
C ALA A 19 -12.16 14.66 -18.03
N GLN A 20 -11.34 14.28 -19.01
CA GLN A 20 -11.30 12.92 -19.53
C GLN A 20 -10.64 12.01 -18.49
N VAL A 21 -11.44 11.39 -17.60
CA VAL A 21 -10.98 10.43 -16.59
C VAL A 21 -10.38 9.23 -17.30
N LYS A 22 -9.16 8.86 -16.92
CA LYS A 22 -8.47 7.67 -17.46
C LYS A 22 -8.56 6.53 -16.46
N PHE A 23 -8.97 5.37 -16.95
CA PHE A 23 -8.97 4.13 -16.20
C PHE A 23 -7.85 3.22 -16.69
N GLY A 24 -7.28 2.44 -15.81
CA GLY A 24 -6.20 1.53 -16.14
C GLY A 24 -6.09 0.35 -15.20
N ALA A 25 -5.22 -0.57 -15.57
CA ALA A 25 -4.78 -1.67 -14.73
C ALA A 25 -3.27 -1.61 -14.56
N ARG A 26 -2.80 -2.16 -13.46
CA ARG A 26 -1.38 -2.18 -13.11
C ARG A 26 -1.02 -3.49 -12.42
N LEU A 27 0.23 -3.90 -12.57
CA LEU A 27 0.78 -5.07 -11.89
C LEU A 27 2.28 -4.90 -11.69
N GLY A 28 2.80 -5.56 -10.67
CA GLY A 28 4.22 -5.47 -10.38
C GLY A 28 4.62 -6.29 -9.16
N GLY A 29 5.84 -6.05 -8.74
CA GLY A 29 6.40 -6.67 -7.56
C GLY A 29 7.37 -5.74 -6.85
N GLY A 30 7.95 -6.21 -5.78
CA GLY A 30 8.90 -5.41 -5.03
C GLY A 30 9.36 -6.08 -3.74
N LEU A 31 9.90 -5.25 -2.89
CA LEU A 31 10.39 -5.65 -1.58
C LEU A 31 9.66 -4.85 -0.50
N GLY A 32 9.29 -5.52 0.55
CA GLY A 32 8.79 -4.90 1.75
C GLY A 32 9.67 -5.21 2.95
N SER A 33 9.55 -4.41 3.97
CA SER A 33 10.14 -4.67 5.27
C SER A 33 9.18 -4.29 6.38
N VAL A 34 9.31 -4.99 7.49
CA VAL A 34 8.62 -4.68 8.73
C VAL A 34 9.67 -4.22 9.72
N SER A 35 9.52 -3.00 10.22
CA SER A 35 10.27 -2.53 11.39
C SER A 35 9.47 -2.88 12.62
N LYS A 36 10.05 -3.70 13.48
CA LYS A 36 9.45 -4.07 14.77
C LYS A 36 10.39 -3.72 15.91
N ASP A 37 9.80 -3.26 16.99
CA ASP A 37 10.45 -3.17 18.31
C ASP A 37 9.47 -3.82 19.29
N ILE A 38 9.81 -5.03 19.71
CA ILE A 38 8.96 -5.89 20.54
C ILE A 38 9.81 -6.39 21.71
N HIS A 39 9.30 -6.24 22.93
CA HIS A 39 9.99 -6.75 24.11
C HIS A 39 10.10 -8.28 24.07
N ALA A 40 11.29 -8.80 24.42
CA ALA A 40 11.64 -10.22 24.31
C ALA A 40 10.68 -11.18 25.05
N ASP A 41 10.06 -10.71 26.12
CA ASP A 41 9.13 -11.50 26.95
C ASP A 41 7.79 -11.78 26.24
N ARG A 42 7.48 -11.08 25.15
CA ARG A 42 6.24 -11.28 24.41
C ARG A 42 6.32 -12.43 23.41
N TYR A 43 7.52 -12.66 22.88
CA TYR A 43 7.79 -13.76 21.93
C TYR A 43 9.18 -14.29 22.22
N GLU A 44 9.28 -15.52 22.77
CA GLU A 44 10.56 -16.18 23.04
C GLU A 44 11.41 -16.25 21.77
N GLY A 45 12.60 -15.62 21.80
CA GLY A 45 13.60 -15.74 20.72
C GLY A 45 13.61 -14.63 19.68
N GLN A 46 12.75 -13.62 19.74
CA GLN A 46 12.78 -12.51 18.77
C GLN A 46 13.33 -11.23 19.42
N GLY A 47 14.60 -10.94 19.15
CA GLY A 47 15.30 -9.78 19.68
C GLY A 47 14.78 -8.45 19.14
N THR A 48 15.07 -7.38 19.87
CA THR A 48 14.83 -5.99 19.51
C THR A 48 15.54 -5.63 18.19
N GLY A 49 14.84 -4.93 17.28
CA GLY A 49 15.46 -4.31 16.11
C GLY A 49 15.57 -5.15 14.85
N GLU A 50 14.88 -6.29 14.75
CA GLU A 50 14.86 -7.08 13.50
C GLU A 50 14.04 -6.40 12.38
N HIS A 51 14.68 -6.27 11.23
CA HIS A 51 14.03 -5.96 9.95
C HIS A 51 13.78 -7.25 9.19
N SER A 52 12.53 -7.69 9.13
CA SER A 52 12.15 -8.81 8.26
C SER A 52 11.84 -8.28 6.87
N ASN A 53 12.60 -8.75 5.88
CA ASN A 53 12.37 -8.43 4.48
C ASN A 53 11.45 -9.48 3.86
N PHE A 54 10.56 -9.05 2.98
CA PHE A 54 9.64 -9.93 2.28
C PHE A 54 9.47 -9.52 0.81
N SER A 55 9.23 -10.50 -0.04
CA SER A 55 8.87 -10.26 -1.43
C SER A 55 7.41 -9.85 -1.55
N THR A 56 7.12 -8.98 -2.48
CA THR A 56 5.78 -8.43 -2.68
C THR A 56 5.37 -8.57 -4.13
N LEU A 57 4.13 -9.00 -4.37
CA LEU A 57 3.48 -8.92 -5.67
C LEU A 57 2.20 -8.09 -5.52
N TYR A 58 1.86 -7.31 -6.52
CA TYR A 58 0.62 -6.57 -6.52
C TYR A 58 -0.03 -6.51 -7.90
N GLY A 59 -1.33 -6.35 -7.90
CA GLY A 59 -2.12 -6.02 -9.07
C GLY A 59 -3.29 -5.16 -8.68
N GLY A 60 -3.75 -4.30 -9.58
CA GLY A 60 -4.85 -3.40 -9.25
C GLY A 60 -5.32 -2.56 -10.41
N PHE A 61 -6.25 -1.67 -10.07
CA PHE A 61 -6.84 -0.70 -10.98
C PHE A 61 -6.44 0.71 -10.55
N THR A 62 -6.38 1.60 -11.54
CA THR A 62 -6.12 3.02 -11.33
C THR A 62 -7.18 3.86 -12.04
N MET A 63 -7.51 4.99 -11.44
CA MET A 63 -8.35 6.04 -11.98
C MET A 63 -7.60 7.36 -11.87
N GLU A 64 -7.28 7.96 -12.99
CA GLU A 64 -6.62 9.26 -13.08
C GLU A 64 -7.63 10.33 -13.47
N VAL A 65 -7.77 11.35 -12.63
CA VAL A 65 -8.64 12.51 -12.86
C VAL A 65 -7.77 13.73 -13.12
N PRO A 66 -7.74 14.28 -14.34
CA PRO A 66 -7.03 15.52 -14.61
C PRO A 66 -7.64 16.66 -13.80
N ALA A 67 -6.82 17.31 -12.96
CA ALA A 67 -7.22 18.49 -12.20
C ALA A 67 -6.80 19.79 -12.92
N SER A 68 -5.76 19.73 -13.76
CA SER A 68 -5.31 20.78 -14.67
C SER A 68 -4.47 20.18 -15.79
N GLU A 69 -3.88 20.99 -16.65
CA GLU A 69 -2.99 20.53 -17.75
C GLU A 69 -1.83 19.64 -17.25
N LYS A 70 -1.33 19.88 -16.04
CA LYS A 70 -0.16 19.18 -15.48
C LYS A 70 -0.47 18.40 -14.20
N TRP A 71 -1.56 18.69 -13.52
CA TRP A 71 -1.90 18.04 -12.26
C TRP A 71 -2.97 16.98 -12.45
N LEU A 72 -2.73 15.80 -11.90
CA LEU A 72 -3.67 14.68 -11.91
C LEU A 72 -3.90 14.20 -10.48
N LEU A 73 -5.14 13.86 -10.18
CA LEU A 73 -5.50 13.09 -9.00
C LEU A 73 -5.49 11.61 -9.39
N ASP A 74 -4.76 10.81 -8.65
CA ASP A 74 -4.61 9.37 -8.86
C ASP A 74 -5.26 8.61 -7.72
N ILE A 75 -6.20 7.75 -8.05
CA ILE A 75 -6.91 6.89 -7.11
C ILE A 75 -6.66 5.46 -7.55
N GLU A 76 -6.13 4.65 -6.65
CA GLU A 76 -5.77 3.28 -6.95
C GLU A 76 -6.52 2.30 -6.04
N LEU A 77 -6.78 1.11 -6.53
CA LEU A 77 -7.24 -0.02 -5.75
C LEU A 77 -6.32 -1.20 -6.05
N ASN A 78 -5.47 -1.54 -5.11
CA ASN A 78 -4.46 -2.58 -5.27
C ASN A 78 -4.74 -3.76 -4.33
N TYR A 79 -4.53 -4.95 -4.84
CA TYR A 79 -4.40 -6.16 -4.05
C TYR A 79 -2.92 -6.53 -3.97
N ILE A 80 -2.40 -6.62 -2.75
CA ILE A 80 -0.98 -6.80 -2.48
C ILE A 80 -0.78 -8.11 -1.71
N PHE A 81 0.09 -8.96 -2.24
CA PHE A 81 0.60 -10.15 -1.57
C PHE A 81 1.95 -9.82 -0.95
N LEU A 82 2.03 -9.90 0.36
CA LEU A 82 3.26 -9.71 1.13
C LEU A 82 3.70 -11.09 1.61
N GLY A 83 4.69 -11.68 0.95
CA GLY A 83 5.20 -13.02 1.28
C GLY A 83 6.53 -12.93 2.02
N VAL A 84 6.59 -13.45 3.24
CA VAL A 84 7.87 -13.71 3.92
C VAL A 84 8.42 -15.04 3.41
N VAL A 85 9.56 -15.00 2.73
CA VAL A 85 10.27 -16.20 2.28
C VAL A 85 11.31 -16.56 3.33
N GLY A 86 11.16 -17.72 3.96
CA GLY A 86 12.04 -18.22 5.01
C GLY A 86 11.40 -19.40 5.73
N GLU A 87 12.08 -19.95 6.73
CA GLU A 87 11.47 -20.91 7.66
C GLU A 87 10.28 -20.22 8.34
N GLY A 88 9.04 -20.69 8.09
CA GLY A 88 7.81 -20.05 8.54
C GLY A 88 7.19 -19.10 7.51
N SER A 89 6.93 -19.56 6.31
CA SER A 89 6.34 -18.74 5.24
C SER A 89 4.97 -18.19 5.66
N THR A 90 4.87 -16.88 5.82
CA THR A 90 3.62 -16.17 6.09
C THR A 90 3.28 -15.25 4.93
N ILE A 91 2.07 -15.36 4.40
CA ILE A 91 1.53 -14.49 3.36
C ILE A 91 0.48 -13.58 3.98
N LEU A 92 0.71 -12.28 3.90
CA LEU A 92 -0.27 -11.25 4.25
C LEU A 92 -1.01 -10.80 2.98
N HIS A 93 -2.31 -10.92 3.00
CA HIS A 93 -3.17 -10.38 1.96
C HIS A 93 -3.57 -8.97 2.34
N ASN A 94 -3.44 -8.04 1.41
CA ASN A 94 -3.66 -6.63 1.69
C ASN A 94 -4.43 -5.97 0.54
N VAL A 95 -5.54 -5.31 0.88
CA VAL A 95 -6.28 -4.42 -0.03
C VAL A 95 -5.87 -2.99 0.30
N ASN A 96 -5.23 -2.33 -0.65
CA ASN A 96 -4.63 -1.01 -0.47
C ASN A 96 -5.29 0.01 -1.42
N VAL A 97 -5.63 1.17 -0.89
CA VAL A 97 -6.26 2.28 -1.62
C VAL A 97 -5.41 3.52 -1.47
N PRO A 98 -4.45 3.76 -2.37
CA PRO A 98 -3.73 5.02 -2.45
C PRO A 98 -4.60 6.12 -3.06
N LEU A 99 -4.41 7.33 -2.54
CA LEU A 99 -4.90 8.60 -3.09
C LEU A 99 -3.71 9.53 -3.20
N ALA A 100 -3.32 9.87 -4.41
CA ALA A 100 -2.11 10.64 -4.68
C ALA A 100 -2.37 11.78 -5.67
N ILE A 101 -1.48 12.76 -5.64
CA ILE A 101 -1.39 13.81 -6.64
C ILE A 101 -0.17 13.51 -7.49
N LYS A 102 -0.34 13.54 -8.82
CA LYS A 102 0.72 13.42 -9.83
C LYS A 102 0.94 14.78 -10.50
N TYR A 103 2.19 15.06 -10.85
CA TYR A 103 2.55 16.20 -11.68
C TYR A 103 3.23 15.73 -12.96
N ASP A 104 2.69 16.10 -14.13
CA ASP A 104 3.20 15.66 -15.43
C ASP A 104 4.32 16.58 -15.95
N ILE A 105 5.50 16.01 -16.14
CA ILE A 105 6.68 16.65 -16.70
C ILE A 105 7.05 15.90 -17.99
N SER A 106 6.31 16.12 -19.05
CA SER A 106 6.57 15.48 -20.35
C SER A 106 6.64 13.95 -20.28
N GLY A 107 5.67 13.34 -19.61
CA GLY A 107 5.58 11.89 -19.45
C GLY A 107 6.25 11.33 -18.18
N PHE A 108 7.11 12.09 -17.52
CA PHE A 108 7.63 11.77 -16.20
C PHE A 108 6.69 12.35 -15.14
N ARG A 109 6.17 11.51 -14.25
CA ARG A 109 5.13 11.87 -13.28
C ARG A 109 5.52 11.50 -11.86
N PRO A 110 6.18 12.39 -11.12
CA PRO A 110 6.29 12.24 -9.67
C PRO A 110 4.92 12.28 -9.02
N LYS A 111 4.73 11.45 -7.99
CA LYS A 111 3.49 11.40 -7.20
C LYS A 111 3.75 11.36 -5.72
N VAL A 112 2.85 11.96 -4.96
CA VAL A 112 2.83 11.93 -3.50
C VAL A 112 1.40 11.83 -3.02
N GLY A 113 1.18 11.05 -1.97
CA GLY A 113 -0.16 10.84 -1.46
C GLY A 113 -0.20 10.10 -0.13
N LEU A 114 -1.40 9.69 0.21
CA LEU A 114 -1.69 8.87 1.37
C LEU A 114 -2.33 7.55 0.91
N TYR A 115 -2.23 6.53 1.73
CA TYR A 115 -2.96 5.29 1.50
C TYR A 115 -3.69 4.83 2.77
N ALA A 116 -4.77 4.12 2.54
CA ALA A 116 -5.44 3.30 3.54
C ALA A 116 -5.42 1.85 3.06
N SER A 117 -5.26 0.93 3.99
CA SER A 117 -5.05 -0.47 3.69
C SER A 117 -5.82 -1.35 4.66
N TYR A 118 -6.38 -2.43 4.15
CA TYR A 118 -7.10 -3.43 4.94
C TYR A 118 -6.47 -4.81 4.72
N ILE A 119 -6.20 -5.53 5.82
CA ILE A 119 -5.60 -6.85 5.85
C ILE A 119 -6.69 -7.88 6.13
N PRO A 120 -7.32 -8.47 5.11
CA PRO A 120 -8.41 -9.43 5.28
C PRO A 120 -7.95 -10.77 5.82
N ALA A 121 -6.74 -11.23 5.43
CA ALA A 121 -6.26 -12.55 5.75
C ALA A 121 -4.75 -12.58 5.97
N VAL A 122 -4.33 -13.49 6.83
CA VAL A 122 -2.95 -13.89 7.06
C VAL A 122 -2.92 -15.42 6.87
N THR A 123 -2.10 -15.91 5.97
CA THR A 123 -1.90 -17.35 5.73
C THR A 123 -0.52 -17.73 6.21
N SER A 124 -0.43 -18.57 7.23
CA SER A 124 0.82 -19.12 7.75
C SER A 124 0.92 -20.59 7.40
N TYR A 125 2.09 -21.04 6.93
CA TYR A 125 2.33 -22.42 6.46
C TYR A 125 3.12 -23.25 7.46
N GLU A 126 3.40 -22.79 8.68
CA GLU A 126 4.19 -23.51 9.68
C GLU A 126 3.64 -23.45 11.10
N ASN A 127 4.14 -24.33 11.98
CA ASN A 127 3.69 -24.64 13.34
C ASN A 127 3.40 -23.41 14.22
N GLU A 128 2.24 -23.43 14.87
CA GLU A 128 1.57 -22.37 15.61
C GLU A 128 2.34 -21.74 16.79
N GLN A 129 3.53 -22.22 17.16
CA GLN A 129 4.19 -21.78 18.40
C GLN A 129 5.02 -20.51 18.30
N HIS A 130 5.35 -20.02 17.08
CA HIS A 130 6.22 -18.84 16.90
C HIS A 130 5.74 -17.82 15.87
N SER A 131 4.51 -17.94 15.37
CA SER A 131 3.97 -17.07 14.30
C SER A 131 3.09 -15.97 14.87
N LEU A 132 3.24 -14.74 14.37
CA LEU A 132 2.27 -13.66 14.60
C LEU A 132 0.88 -14.13 14.16
N THR A 133 -0.04 -14.22 15.09
CA THR A 133 -1.41 -14.65 14.83
C THR A 133 -2.24 -13.46 14.33
N LYS A 134 -3.25 -13.72 13.53
CA LYS A 134 -4.22 -12.71 13.05
C LYS A 134 -4.79 -11.82 14.16
N ASN A 135 -4.86 -12.33 15.40
CA ASN A 135 -5.38 -11.60 16.56
C ASN A 135 -4.40 -10.57 17.12
N ASP A 136 -3.11 -10.70 16.81
CA ASP A 136 -2.04 -9.80 17.27
C ASP A 136 -1.89 -8.58 16.38
N LEU A 137 -2.50 -8.62 15.19
CA LEU A 137 -2.41 -7.58 14.17
C LEU A 137 -3.71 -6.80 14.02
N LYS A 138 -3.59 -5.48 13.94
CA LYS A 138 -4.69 -4.62 13.50
C LYS A 138 -4.93 -4.83 12.01
N LYS A 139 -6.20 -4.88 11.64
CA LYS A 139 -6.64 -5.09 10.25
C LYS A 139 -6.48 -3.86 9.35
N PHE A 140 -6.25 -2.69 9.93
CA PHE A 140 -6.14 -1.43 9.19
C PHE A 140 -4.76 -0.84 9.33
N ASP A 141 -4.16 -0.52 8.18
CA ASP A 141 -2.94 0.27 8.05
C ASP A 141 -3.25 1.56 7.30
N TYR A 142 -2.45 2.58 7.51
CA TYR A 142 -2.45 3.81 6.74
C TYR A 142 -1.03 4.40 6.72
N GLY A 143 -0.75 5.17 5.69
CA GLY A 143 0.57 5.75 5.55
C GLY A 143 0.67 6.74 4.41
N ALA A 144 1.91 7.13 4.12
CA ALA A 144 2.26 7.95 2.98
C ALA A 144 2.76 7.10 1.82
N THR A 145 2.47 7.54 0.60
CA THR A 145 3.00 6.95 -0.63
C THR A 145 3.73 8.01 -1.44
N PHE A 146 4.88 7.63 -1.97
CA PHE A 146 5.71 8.44 -2.86
C PHE A 146 5.99 7.60 -4.09
N GLY A 147 5.94 8.19 -5.27
CA GLY A 147 6.17 7.40 -6.47
C GLY A 147 6.66 8.24 -7.65
N LEU A 148 7.12 7.51 -8.63
CA LEU A 148 7.52 8.01 -9.93
C LEU A 148 6.86 7.14 -10.98
N GLU A 149 6.33 7.76 -12.01
CA GLU A 149 5.78 7.09 -13.18
C GLU A 149 6.45 7.67 -14.42
N TYR A 150 6.72 6.81 -15.39
CA TYR A 150 7.21 7.22 -16.71
C TYR A 150 6.35 6.61 -17.80
N ASN A 151 5.78 7.46 -18.64
CA ASN A 151 4.94 7.08 -19.76
C ASN A 151 5.77 6.82 -21.00
N PHE A 152 5.83 5.59 -21.49
CA PHE A 152 6.42 5.26 -22.79
C PHE A 152 5.51 5.67 -23.96
N THR A 153 4.21 5.53 -23.70
CA THR A 153 3.14 5.92 -24.61
C THR A 153 2.01 6.57 -23.82
N GLU A 154 0.96 7.00 -24.46
CA GLU A 154 -0.23 7.50 -23.77
C GLU A 154 -0.89 6.41 -22.90
N LYS A 155 -0.73 5.13 -23.27
CA LYS A 155 -1.35 3.98 -22.60
C LYS A 155 -0.42 3.22 -21.67
N PHE A 156 0.85 3.02 -22.03
CA PHE A 156 1.79 2.20 -21.27
C PHE A 156 2.72 3.05 -20.43
N TYR A 157 2.90 2.65 -19.18
CA TYR A 157 3.83 3.27 -18.25
C TYR A 157 4.52 2.25 -17.36
N ILE A 158 5.67 2.65 -16.83
CA ILE A 158 6.31 2.00 -15.68
C ILE A 158 6.17 2.89 -14.46
N GLU A 159 6.26 2.28 -13.30
CA GLU A 159 6.19 3.00 -12.04
C GLU A 159 7.10 2.39 -10.98
N ALA A 160 7.52 3.24 -10.06
CA ALA A 160 8.16 2.86 -8.82
C ALA A 160 7.45 3.59 -7.68
N ASN A 161 7.08 2.87 -6.63
CA ASN A 161 6.35 3.41 -5.48
C ASN A 161 7.04 3.02 -4.19
N PHE A 162 7.15 3.96 -3.26
CA PHE A 162 7.57 3.75 -1.89
C PHE A 162 6.40 4.03 -0.96
N ASN A 163 6.01 3.02 -0.19
CA ASN A 163 4.96 3.14 0.82
C ASN A 163 5.60 3.14 2.21
N LEU A 164 5.23 4.12 3.01
CA LEU A 164 5.67 4.31 4.39
C LEU A 164 4.48 4.17 5.33
N GLY A 165 4.38 3.03 6.02
CA GLY A 165 3.35 2.79 7.04
C GLY A 165 3.56 3.66 8.27
N LEU A 166 2.51 4.36 8.67
CA LEU A 166 2.48 5.24 9.84
C LEU A 166 1.70 4.62 11.00
N ALA A 167 0.83 3.66 10.71
CA ALA A 167 0.07 2.96 11.73
C ALA A 167 0.98 2.00 12.52
N ASN A 168 0.69 1.86 13.82
CA ASN A 168 1.20 0.73 14.58
C ASN A 168 0.24 -0.45 14.42
N LEU A 169 0.71 -1.51 13.74
CA LEU A 169 -0.09 -2.70 13.43
C LEU A 169 -0.22 -3.67 14.60
N LEU A 170 0.56 -3.51 15.67
CA LEU A 170 0.38 -4.35 16.86
C LEU A 170 -0.88 -3.99 17.62
N THR A 171 -1.58 -5.01 18.09
CA THR A 171 -2.63 -4.84 19.09
C THR A 171 -1.96 -4.45 20.40
N LYS A 172 -2.45 -3.39 21.05
CA LYS A 172 -1.87 -2.90 22.30
C LYS A 172 -1.94 -3.95 23.41
N ASP A 173 -0.79 -4.27 23.97
CA ASP A 173 -0.69 -4.97 25.26
C ASP A 173 -0.45 -3.92 26.35
N PRO A 174 -1.24 -3.89 27.43
CA PRO A 174 -1.05 -2.93 28.52
C PRO A 174 0.33 -3.00 29.19
N ARG A 175 1.01 -4.17 29.09
CA ARG A 175 2.33 -4.40 29.69
C ARG A 175 3.48 -3.90 28.80
N HIS A 176 3.25 -3.78 27.49
CA HIS A 176 4.26 -3.44 26.48
C HIS A 176 3.75 -2.33 25.55
N SER A 177 3.47 -1.17 26.13
CA SER A 177 2.87 -0.04 25.40
C SER A 177 3.81 0.64 24.37
N SER A 178 5.10 0.38 24.46
CA SER A 178 6.13 0.90 23.55
C SER A 178 6.37 0.05 22.31
N ASP A 179 5.82 -1.17 22.28
CA ASP A 179 5.99 -2.04 21.12
C ASP A 179 5.31 -1.47 19.87
N TYR A 180 6.02 -1.52 18.74
CA TYR A 180 5.47 -1.10 17.45
C TYR A 180 5.85 -2.05 16.31
N LEU A 181 4.98 -2.07 15.31
CA LEU A 181 5.19 -2.76 14.05
C LEU A 181 4.70 -1.87 12.92
N ARG A 182 5.60 -1.47 12.04
CA ARG A 182 5.31 -0.60 10.89
C ARG A 182 5.82 -1.23 9.60
N THR A 183 5.08 -1.03 8.54
CA THR A 183 5.40 -1.56 7.22
C THR A 183 6.11 -0.51 6.36
N ARG A 184 7.00 -0.98 5.50
CA ARG A 184 7.60 -0.19 4.41
C ARG A 184 7.66 -1.08 3.18
N SER A 185 7.44 -0.50 1.99
CA SER A 185 7.61 -1.27 0.76
C SER A 185 8.09 -0.40 -0.40
N ILE A 186 8.91 -1.01 -1.26
CA ILE A 186 9.28 -0.47 -2.56
C ILE A 186 8.68 -1.39 -3.59
N LEU A 187 7.84 -0.84 -4.46
CA LEU A 187 7.10 -1.56 -5.49
C LEU A 187 7.50 -1.01 -6.87
N VAL A 188 7.76 -1.89 -7.82
CA VAL A 188 8.03 -1.54 -9.21
C VAL A 188 7.04 -2.30 -10.08
N GLY A 189 6.49 -1.64 -11.09
CA GLY A 189 5.48 -2.25 -11.93
C GLY A 189 5.29 -1.58 -13.27
N VAL A 190 4.35 -2.15 -14.00
CA VAL A 190 3.88 -1.64 -15.28
C VAL A 190 2.38 -1.41 -15.21
N GLY A 191 1.91 -0.43 -15.96
CA GLY A 191 0.49 -0.15 -16.06
C GLY A 191 0.05 0.11 -17.49
N TYR A 192 -1.24 -0.08 -17.69
CA TYR A 192 -1.92 0.14 -18.97
C TYR A 192 -3.20 0.95 -18.74
N ARG A 193 -3.35 2.06 -19.48
CA ARG A 193 -4.58 2.88 -19.52
C ARG A 193 -5.48 2.39 -20.63
N PHE A 194 -6.75 2.19 -20.33
CA PHE A 194 -7.73 1.67 -21.28
C PHE A 194 -8.18 2.72 -22.29
N ASN A 195 -8.19 4.00 -21.88
CA ASN A 195 -8.64 5.16 -22.66
C ASN A 195 -7.67 6.33 -22.54
#